data_3d1ce96e249cb68b219d2540ea6257bd
#
_entry.id   3d1ce96e249cb68b219d2540ea6257bd
#
_cell.length_a   1.000
_cell.length_b   1.000
_cell.length_c   1.000
_cell.angle_alpha   90.00
_cell.angle_beta   90.00
_cell.angle_gamma   90.00
#
_symmetry.space_group_name_H-M   'P 1'
#
loop_
_entity.id
_entity.type
_entity.pdbx_description
1 polymer ?
#
loop_
_entity_poly.entity_id
_entity_poly.type
_entity_poly.pdbx_seq_one_letter_code
_entity_poly.pdbx_strand_id
1 'polypeptide(L)'
;MHGWRSMMHHMGMMHRDPKERCEERLAWRAAMRAYTEAKLNLTAEQRPLWDKVQSAAQAEEQKERQLCSASKPGGDPTLLDRLDRMQQFLSTRLDGLQSAKPSVQALYQALTPEQRAIIDHPFRR
;
A
#
# COMPACT_ATOMS: atom_id res chain seq x y z
N MET A 1 -28.67 22.00 -10.11
CA MET A 1 -28.04 21.12 -11.11
C MET A 1 -26.57 21.41 -11.39
N HIS A 2 -26.06 22.59 -11.02
CA HIS A 2 -24.64 22.90 -11.22
C HIS A 2 -23.70 22.27 -10.16
N GLY A 3 -24.20 21.96 -8.97
CA GLY A 3 -23.40 21.43 -7.86
C GLY A 3 -22.87 20.01 -8.07
N TRP A 4 -23.63 19.18 -8.76
CA TRP A 4 -23.25 17.81 -9.00
C TRP A 4 -22.19 17.67 -10.13
N ARG A 5 -22.27 18.49 -11.15
CA ARG A 5 -21.22 18.56 -12.18
C ARG A 5 -19.91 19.10 -11.60
N SER A 6 -20.02 20.11 -10.74
CA SER A 6 -18.86 20.68 -10.06
C SER A 6 -18.20 19.65 -9.13
N MET A 7 -19.02 18.86 -8.42
CA MET A 7 -18.51 17.82 -7.52
C MET A 7 -17.81 16.70 -8.28
N MET A 8 -18.38 16.23 -9.40
CA MET A 8 -17.74 15.22 -10.24
C MET A 8 -16.47 15.73 -10.89
N HIS A 9 -16.46 16.99 -11.32
CA HIS A 9 -15.27 17.61 -11.87
C HIS A 9 -14.17 17.73 -10.82
N HIS A 10 -14.53 18.11 -9.61
CA HIS A 10 -13.61 18.22 -8.48
C HIS A 10 -13.03 16.85 -8.08
N MET A 11 -13.85 15.81 -8.04
CA MET A 11 -13.40 14.45 -7.80
C MET A 11 -12.48 13.95 -8.92
N GLY A 12 -12.78 14.27 -10.18
CA GLY A 12 -11.92 13.93 -11.32
C GLY A 12 -10.58 14.65 -11.27
N MET A 13 -10.54 15.89 -10.77
CA MET A 13 -9.29 16.65 -10.61
C MET A 13 -8.43 16.10 -9.46
N MET A 14 -9.03 15.62 -8.38
CA MET A 14 -8.31 15.01 -7.26
C MET A 14 -7.54 13.76 -7.69
N HIS A 15 -8.02 13.05 -8.71
CA HIS A 15 -7.38 11.82 -9.20
C HIS A 15 -6.43 12.04 -10.38
N ARG A 16 -6.24 13.28 -10.83
CA ARG A 16 -5.40 13.59 -11.99
C ARG A 16 -3.94 13.86 -11.65
N ASP A 17 -3.65 14.33 -10.45
CA ASP A 17 -2.27 14.56 -10.02
C ASP A 17 -1.58 13.22 -9.76
N PRO A 18 -0.48 12.90 -10.49
CA PRO A 18 0.24 11.65 -10.28
C PRO A 18 0.76 11.48 -8.86
N LYS A 19 1.16 12.58 -8.22
CA LYS A 19 1.63 12.55 -6.82
C LYS A 19 0.49 12.17 -5.89
N GLU A 20 -0.68 12.77 -6.05
CA GLU A 20 -1.86 12.45 -5.23
C GLU A 20 -2.30 11.00 -5.40
N ARG A 21 -2.33 10.51 -6.65
CA ARG A 21 -2.67 9.11 -6.93
C ARG A 21 -1.68 8.14 -6.30
N CYS A 22 -0.41 8.50 -6.33
CA CYS A 22 0.67 7.73 -5.73
C CYS A 22 0.49 7.65 -4.21
N GLU A 23 0.28 8.78 -3.56
CA GLU A 23 0.05 8.87 -2.11
C GLU A 23 -1.24 8.15 -1.69
N GLU A 24 -2.28 8.24 -2.50
CA GLU A 24 -3.57 7.58 -2.24
C GLU A 24 -3.43 6.06 -2.26
N ARG A 25 -2.65 5.50 -3.20
CA ARG A 25 -2.37 4.06 -3.21
C ARG A 25 -1.65 3.60 -1.95
N LEU A 26 -0.70 4.40 -1.45
CA LEU A 26 0.01 4.10 -0.21
C LEU A 26 -0.94 4.16 0.99
N ALA A 27 -1.79 5.18 1.05
CA ALA A 27 -2.80 5.32 2.10
C ALA A 27 -3.78 4.15 2.09
N TRP A 28 -4.22 3.71 0.91
CA TRP A 28 -5.11 2.57 0.76
C TRP A 28 -4.47 1.28 1.30
N ARG A 29 -3.20 1.03 0.97
CA ARG A 29 -2.50 -0.15 1.49
C ARG A 29 -2.36 -0.11 3.01
N ALA A 30 -2.08 1.06 3.58
CA ALA A 30 -2.02 1.23 5.03
C ALA A 30 -3.38 0.97 5.68
N ALA A 31 -4.45 1.47 5.07
CA ALA A 31 -5.82 1.24 5.53
C ALA A 31 -6.19 -0.26 5.48
N MET A 32 -5.78 -0.95 4.43
CA MET A 32 -6.04 -2.39 4.30
C MET A 32 -5.28 -3.22 5.34
N ARG A 33 -4.06 -2.81 5.70
CA ARG A 33 -3.34 -3.47 6.80
C ARG A 33 -4.05 -3.25 8.14
N ALA A 34 -4.52 -2.04 8.40
CA ALA A 34 -5.27 -1.75 9.62
C ALA A 34 -6.57 -2.57 9.70
N TYR A 35 -7.27 -2.68 8.58
CA TYR A 35 -8.47 -3.50 8.47
C TYR A 35 -8.17 -4.97 8.77
N THR A 36 -7.12 -5.51 8.17
CA THR A 36 -6.69 -6.90 8.37
C THR A 36 -6.31 -7.15 9.82
N GLU A 37 -5.54 -6.24 10.43
CA GLU A 37 -5.16 -6.32 11.84
C GLU A 37 -6.39 -6.40 12.75
N ALA A 38 -7.37 -5.55 12.50
CA ALA A 38 -8.60 -5.53 13.29
C ALA A 38 -9.36 -6.86 13.17
N LYS A 39 -9.41 -7.43 11.97
CA LYS A 39 -10.11 -8.71 11.75
C LYS A 39 -9.39 -9.90 12.34
N LEU A 40 -8.06 -9.87 12.39
CA LEU A 40 -7.27 -11.00 12.90
C LEU A 40 -7.44 -11.22 14.41
N ASN A 41 -7.70 -10.16 15.16
CA ASN A 41 -7.82 -10.23 16.62
C ASN A 41 -6.62 -10.98 17.22
N LEU A 42 -5.43 -10.42 17.01
CA LEU A 42 -4.16 -11.07 17.35
C LEU A 42 -4.01 -11.30 18.84
N THR A 43 -3.44 -12.44 19.20
CA THR A 43 -3.06 -12.73 20.59
C THR A 43 -1.83 -11.91 20.99
N ALA A 44 -1.53 -11.87 22.31
CA ALA A 44 -0.35 -11.20 22.83
C ALA A 44 0.94 -11.78 22.25
N GLU A 45 0.99 -13.08 22.01
CA GLU A 45 2.17 -13.76 21.44
C GLU A 45 2.33 -13.47 19.94
N GLN A 46 1.23 -13.25 19.23
CA GLN A 46 1.26 -12.95 17.79
C GLN A 46 1.59 -11.47 17.52
N ARG A 47 1.31 -10.58 18.46
CA ARG A 47 1.45 -9.13 18.30
C ARG A 47 2.87 -8.72 17.89
N PRO A 48 3.95 -9.22 18.52
CA PRO A 48 5.31 -8.85 18.09
C PRO A 48 5.63 -9.28 16.66
N LEU A 49 5.06 -10.39 16.19
CA LEU A 49 5.25 -10.87 14.82
C LEU A 49 4.54 -9.95 13.82
N TRP A 50 3.34 -9.49 14.14
CA TRP A 50 2.63 -8.50 13.35
C TRP A 50 3.40 -7.17 13.30
N ASP A 51 3.95 -6.72 14.42
CA ASP A 51 4.68 -5.47 14.51
C ASP A 51 5.90 -5.48 13.57
N LYS A 52 6.58 -6.62 13.42
CA LYS A 52 7.68 -6.76 12.46
C LYS A 52 7.21 -6.61 11.02
N VAL A 53 6.08 -7.22 10.67
CA VAL A 53 5.47 -7.09 9.34
C VAL A 53 5.09 -5.64 9.09
N GLN A 54 4.47 -5.00 10.07
CA GLN A 54 4.06 -3.60 10.01
C GLN A 54 5.26 -2.67 9.81
N SER A 55 6.34 -2.89 10.54
CA SER A 55 7.57 -2.10 10.41
C SER A 55 8.19 -2.23 9.02
N ALA A 56 8.23 -3.44 8.48
CA ALA A 56 8.75 -3.68 7.14
C ALA A 56 7.90 -2.97 6.08
N ALA A 57 6.57 -3.03 6.22
CA ALA A 57 5.66 -2.35 5.31
C ALA A 57 5.81 -0.83 5.37
N GLN A 58 5.96 -0.27 6.57
CA GLN A 58 6.16 1.17 6.76
C GLN A 58 7.48 1.64 6.15
N ALA A 59 8.56 0.85 6.29
CA ALA A 59 9.85 1.17 5.69
C ALA A 59 9.77 1.22 4.16
N GLU A 60 9.08 0.26 3.56
CA GLU A 60 8.85 0.24 2.11
C GLU A 60 8.02 1.45 1.67
N GLU A 61 6.94 1.74 2.39
CA GLU A 61 6.07 2.87 2.07
C GLU A 61 6.80 4.21 2.14
N GLN A 62 7.75 4.35 3.06
CA GLN A 62 8.55 5.55 3.17
C GLN A 62 9.39 5.77 1.90
N LYS A 63 10.00 4.71 1.38
CA LYS A 63 10.75 4.75 0.11
C LYS A 63 9.84 5.09 -1.07
N GLU A 64 8.67 4.46 -1.13
CA GLU A 64 7.69 4.73 -2.19
C GLU A 64 7.15 6.15 -2.10
N ARG A 65 6.95 6.68 -0.91
CA ARG A 65 6.51 8.07 -0.71
C ARG A 65 7.52 9.06 -1.27
N GLN A 66 8.82 8.78 -1.13
CA GLN A 66 9.87 9.58 -1.74
C GLN A 66 9.77 9.54 -3.27
N LEU A 67 9.47 8.38 -3.85
CA LEU A 67 9.24 8.26 -5.29
C LEU A 67 7.99 9.04 -5.73
N CYS A 68 6.93 9.03 -4.94
CA CYS A 68 5.75 9.85 -5.20
C CYS A 68 6.09 11.34 -5.25
N SER A 69 6.94 11.82 -4.33
CA SER A 69 7.36 13.21 -4.26
C SER A 69 8.20 13.64 -5.46
N ALA A 70 8.89 12.70 -6.11
CA ALA A 70 9.68 12.96 -7.31
C ALA A 70 8.84 13.13 -8.57
N SER A 71 7.54 12.83 -8.50
CA SER A 71 6.61 13.02 -9.61
C SER A 71 6.42 14.52 -9.87
N LYS A 72 6.78 14.98 -11.07
CA LYS A 72 6.67 16.39 -11.43
C LYS A 72 5.21 16.74 -11.77
N PRO A 73 4.61 17.76 -11.13
CA PRO A 73 3.30 18.24 -11.56
C PRO A 73 3.44 19.02 -12.87
N GLY A 74 2.47 18.88 -13.75
CA GLY A 74 2.24 19.82 -14.82
C GLY A 74 3.06 19.63 -16.11
N GLY A 75 3.50 18.44 -16.43
CA GLY A 75 4.05 18.12 -17.74
C GLY A 75 3.64 16.74 -18.18
N ASP A 76 3.46 16.53 -19.47
CA ASP A 76 3.22 15.19 -19.98
C ASP A 76 4.53 14.39 -19.91
N PRO A 77 4.60 13.33 -19.08
CA PRO A 77 5.78 12.51 -19.03
C PRO A 77 5.99 11.78 -20.37
N THR A 78 7.22 11.68 -20.79
CA THR A 78 7.55 10.87 -21.97
C THR A 78 7.39 9.39 -21.65
N LEU A 79 7.38 8.54 -22.68
CA LEU A 79 7.37 7.09 -22.50
C LEU A 79 8.57 6.65 -21.64
N LEU A 80 9.75 7.22 -21.91
CA LEU A 80 10.96 6.86 -21.16
C LEU A 80 10.86 7.25 -19.70
N ASP A 81 10.31 8.43 -19.40
CA ASP A 81 10.07 8.87 -18.02
C ASP A 81 9.15 7.89 -17.28
N ARG A 82 8.10 7.43 -17.95
CA ARG A 82 7.16 6.46 -17.36
C ARG A 82 7.80 5.11 -17.10
N LEU A 83 8.64 4.65 -18.02
CA LEU A 83 9.36 3.39 -17.86
C LEU A 83 10.35 3.45 -16.70
N ASP A 84 11.11 4.54 -16.60
CA ASP A 84 12.06 4.75 -15.50
C ASP A 84 11.35 4.76 -14.16
N ARG A 85 10.23 5.47 -14.07
CA ARG A 85 9.42 5.53 -12.85
C ARG A 85 8.88 4.14 -12.49
N MET A 86 8.33 3.43 -13.47
CA MET A 86 7.83 2.08 -13.26
C MET A 86 8.95 1.15 -12.74
N GLN A 87 10.13 1.24 -13.33
CA GLN A 87 11.28 0.46 -12.91
C GLN A 87 11.65 0.74 -11.45
N GLN A 88 11.68 2.01 -11.06
CA GLN A 88 11.98 2.40 -9.68
C GLN A 88 10.95 1.86 -8.69
N PHE A 89 9.66 1.96 -9.02
CA PHE A 89 8.59 1.42 -8.16
C PHE A 89 8.66 -0.10 -8.07
N LEU A 90 8.85 -0.78 -9.18
CA LEU A 90 8.94 -2.25 -9.18
C LEU A 90 10.16 -2.73 -8.41
N SER A 91 11.30 -2.05 -8.54
CA SER A 91 12.52 -2.37 -7.78
C SER A 91 12.29 -2.19 -6.29
N THR A 92 11.68 -1.08 -5.89
CA THR A 92 11.36 -0.82 -4.48
C THR A 92 10.37 -1.85 -3.94
N ARG A 93 9.35 -2.22 -4.73
CA ARG A 93 8.39 -3.25 -4.35
C ARG A 93 9.06 -4.61 -4.18
N LEU A 94 9.94 -4.98 -5.10
CA LEU A 94 10.67 -6.25 -5.03
C LEU A 94 11.57 -6.30 -3.80
N ASP A 95 12.34 -5.25 -3.56
CA ASP A 95 13.22 -5.17 -2.39
C ASP A 95 12.41 -5.25 -1.08
N GLY A 96 11.29 -4.53 -1.02
CA GLY A 96 10.38 -4.56 0.13
C GLY A 96 9.80 -5.93 0.37
N LEU A 97 9.36 -6.61 -0.69
CA LEU A 97 8.83 -7.96 -0.61
C LEU A 97 9.88 -8.95 -0.09
N GLN A 98 11.08 -8.90 -0.65
CA GLN A 98 12.18 -9.76 -0.21
C GLN A 98 12.55 -9.52 1.25
N SER A 99 12.56 -8.27 1.69
CA SER A 99 12.85 -7.91 3.08
C SER A 99 11.74 -8.33 4.04
N ALA A 100 10.49 -8.20 3.64
CA ALA A 100 9.33 -8.51 4.49
C ALA A 100 9.00 -10.00 4.57
N LYS A 101 9.36 -10.77 3.55
CA LYS A 101 8.93 -12.16 3.41
C LYS A 101 9.22 -13.04 4.63
N PRO A 102 10.42 -12.99 5.26
CA PRO A 102 10.67 -13.79 6.45
C PRO A 102 9.74 -13.45 7.62
N SER A 103 9.46 -12.15 7.82
CA SER A 103 8.55 -11.70 8.88
C SER A 103 7.11 -12.14 8.61
N VAL A 104 6.67 -12.07 7.35
CA VAL A 104 5.34 -12.54 6.94
C VAL A 104 5.22 -14.03 7.14
N GLN A 105 6.25 -14.81 6.78
CA GLN A 105 6.25 -16.26 6.98
C GLN A 105 6.15 -16.62 8.46
N ALA A 106 6.92 -15.94 9.31
CA ALA A 106 6.90 -16.17 10.75
C ALA A 106 5.52 -15.87 11.35
N LEU A 107 4.91 -14.76 10.95
CA LEU A 107 3.56 -14.43 11.38
C LEU A 107 2.56 -15.49 10.91
N TYR A 108 2.58 -15.84 9.63
CA TYR A 108 1.65 -16.79 9.04
C TYR A 108 1.69 -18.16 9.76
N GLN A 109 2.89 -18.63 10.10
CA GLN A 109 3.06 -19.89 10.83
C GLN A 109 2.47 -19.84 12.24
N ALA A 110 2.45 -18.66 12.87
CA ALA A 110 1.89 -18.46 14.20
C ALA A 110 0.38 -18.25 14.22
N LEU A 111 -0.25 -18.06 13.05
CA LEU A 111 -1.69 -17.85 12.96
C LEU A 111 -2.47 -19.15 13.03
N THR A 112 -3.68 -19.09 13.58
CA THR A 112 -4.64 -20.20 13.53
C THR A 112 -5.17 -20.40 12.10
N PRO A 113 -5.76 -21.56 11.77
CA PRO A 113 -6.39 -21.75 10.46
C PRO A 113 -7.44 -20.69 10.13
N GLU A 114 -8.22 -20.25 11.11
CA GLU A 114 -9.24 -19.21 10.95
C GLU A 114 -8.60 -17.87 10.60
N GLN A 115 -7.51 -17.53 11.29
CA GLN A 115 -6.76 -16.30 11.00
C GLN A 115 -6.10 -16.35 9.63
N ARG A 116 -5.53 -17.50 9.25
CA ARG A 116 -4.93 -17.68 7.92
C ARG A 116 -5.96 -17.47 6.82
N ALA A 117 -7.18 -17.96 7.01
CA ALA A 117 -8.25 -17.77 6.04
C ALA A 117 -8.57 -16.28 5.83
N ILE A 118 -8.47 -15.47 6.88
CA ILE A 118 -8.68 -14.02 6.79
C ILE A 118 -7.60 -13.38 5.89
N ILE A 119 -6.34 -13.77 6.06
CA ILE A 119 -5.24 -13.24 5.26
C ILE A 119 -5.29 -13.76 3.83
N ASP A 120 -5.57 -15.05 3.66
CA ASP A 120 -5.62 -15.67 2.33
C ASP A 120 -6.77 -15.13 1.49
N HIS A 121 -7.87 -14.75 2.13
CA HIS A 121 -9.09 -14.29 1.47
C HIS A 121 -9.66 -13.06 2.16
N PRO A 122 -8.96 -11.91 2.11
CA PRO A 122 -9.30 -10.75 2.94
C PRO A 122 -10.68 -10.15 2.64
N PHE A 123 -11.24 -10.40 1.46
CA PHE A 123 -12.54 -9.87 1.04
C PHE A 123 -13.64 -10.93 0.98
N ARG A 124 -13.35 -12.12 1.42
CA ARG A 124 -14.35 -13.19 1.45
C ARG A 124 -15.28 -13.00 2.63
N ARG A 125 -16.56 -12.95 2.36
CA ARG A 125 -17.61 -12.91 3.38
C ARG A 125 -18.02 -14.30 3.81
#